data_eec10d5dd5d431cb04d666e068a05617
#
_entry.id   eec10d5dd5d431cb04d666e068a05617
#
_cell.length_a   1.000
_cell.length_b   1.000
_cell.length_c   1.000
_cell.angle_alpha   90.00
_cell.angle_beta   90.00
_cell.angle_gamma   90.00
#
_symmetry.space_group_name_H-M   'P 1'
#
loop_
_entity.id
_entity.type
_entity.pdbx_description
1 polymer ?
#
loop_
_entity_poly.entity_id
_entity_poly.type
_entity_poly.pdbx_seq_one_letter_code
_entity_poly.pdbx_strand_id
1 'polypeptide(L)'
;LPTLGGQTGLNMAIQLHDSGVLAANNVKLLGTELESIQQAEDREMFRTLMNDLNVPVPESDIVNTVEQAFEFKEQVGYPLIVRPAFTMGGTGGGICYNDDDLKEIVSNGLHYSPATQCLIEKSIAGYKEIEYEVMRDKNDNAIVVCNMENIDPVGIHTGDSIVVAPSQTLSDVEYQMLRDVSLKVIRALGIEGGCNVQLALDPHSLNYYIIEVNPRVSRSSALASKATGYPIAKLAAKIAVGLTLDEMLNPITGTSYAAFEPTLDYVISKIPRFPFDKFEKGERELGTQMKATG
;
A
#
# COMPACT_ATOMS: atom_id res chain seq x y z
N LEU A 1 -11.48 9.66 -15.14
CA LEU A 1 -10.46 9.76 -14.11
C LEU A 1 -10.70 8.70 -13.02
N PRO A 2 -10.07 7.51 -13.16
CA PRO A 2 -10.33 6.39 -12.25
C PRO A 2 -9.68 6.55 -10.88
N THR A 3 -8.56 7.27 -10.81
CA THR A 3 -7.72 7.37 -9.60
C THR A 3 -8.37 8.12 -8.43
N LEU A 4 -9.53 8.76 -8.63
CA LEU A 4 -10.35 9.38 -7.57
C LEU A 4 -11.54 8.51 -7.15
N GLY A 5 -11.76 7.35 -7.80
CA GLY A 5 -12.89 6.45 -7.56
C GLY A 5 -12.58 5.27 -6.61
N GLY A 6 -11.44 5.29 -5.91
CA GLY A 6 -10.97 4.18 -5.09
C GLY A 6 -10.71 2.92 -5.92
N GLN A 7 -10.64 1.76 -5.28
CA GLN A 7 -10.38 0.47 -5.94
C GLN A 7 -11.45 0.14 -6.99
N THR A 8 -12.70 0.47 -6.72
CA THR A 8 -13.80 0.27 -7.69
C THR A 8 -13.56 1.04 -8.98
N GLY A 9 -13.04 2.28 -8.87
CA GLY A 9 -12.71 3.09 -10.05
C GLY A 9 -11.60 2.48 -10.89
N LEU A 10 -10.55 1.95 -10.26
CA LEU A 10 -9.45 1.28 -10.95
C LEU A 10 -9.90 -0.01 -11.62
N ASN A 11 -10.62 -0.88 -10.90
CA ASN A 11 -11.13 -2.14 -11.44
C ASN A 11 -12.06 -1.90 -12.63
N MET A 12 -12.92 -0.89 -12.55
CA MET A 12 -13.82 -0.53 -13.64
C MET A 12 -13.05 -0.01 -14.87
N ALA A 13 -12.00 0.78 -14.67
CA ALA A 13 -11.17 1.28 -15.76
C ALA A 13 -10.49 0.15 -16.52
N ILE A 14 -9.93 -0.84 -15.81
CA ILE A 14 -9.33 -2.04 -16.40
C ILE A 14 -10.38 -2.82 -17.20
N GLN A 15 -11.53 -3.13 -16.61
CA GLN A 15 -12.59 -3.89 -17.28
C GLN A 15 -13.13 -3.18 -18.53
N LEU A 16 -13.32 -1.87 -18.49
CA LEU A 16 -13.78 -1.08 -19.64
C LEU A 16 -12.73 -1.02 -20.75
N HIS A 17 -11.46 -0.98 -20.39
CA HIS A 17 -10.36 -1.05 -21.36
C HIS A 17 -10.32 -2.43 -22.03
N ASP A 18 -10.29 -3.51 -21.24
CA ASP A 18 -10.15 -4.89 -21.75
C ASP A 18 -11.35 -5.32 -22.60
N SER A 19 -12.54 -4.80 -22.30
CA SER A 19 -13.74 -5.00 -23.12
C SER A 19 -13.75 -4.20 -24.43
N GLY A 20 -12.79 -3.30 -24.65
CA GLY A 20 -12.70 -2.45 -25.82
C GLY A 20 -13.70 -1.28 -25.85
N VAL A 21 -14.53 -1.12 -24.82
CA VAL A 21 -15.59 -0.09 -24.77
C VAL A 21 -14.99 1.32 -24.81
N LEU A 22 -13.85 1.56 -24.15
CA LEU A 22 -13.21 2.88 -24.17
C LEU A 22 -12.77 3.25 -25.60
N ALA A 23 -12.09 2.34 -26.29
CA ALA A 23 -11.62 2.55 -27.65
C ALA A 23 -12.79 2.72 -28.64
N ALA A 24 -13.82 1.89 -28.54
CA ALA A 24 -15.02 1.94 -29.39
C ALA A 24 -15.78 3.27 -29.29
N ASN A 25 -15.71 3.93 -28.13
CA ASN A 25 -16.39 5.19 -27.87
C ASN A 25 -15.44 6.41 -27.86
N ASN A 26 -14.16 6.21 -28.25
CA ASN A 26 -13.13 7.26 -28.24
C ASN A 26 -13.01 7.97 -26.86
N VAL A 27 -13.09 7.19 -25.79
CA VAL A 27 -12.95 7.68 -24.41
C VAL A 27 -11.53 7.51 -23.95
N LYS A 28 -10.89 8.59 -23.51
CA LYS A 28 -9.54 8.59 -22.91
C LYS A 28 -9.62 8.52 -21.38
N LEU A 29 -8.82 7.63 -20.79
CA LEU A 29 -8.54 7.67 -19.35
C LEU A 29 -7.65 8.88 -19.04
N LEU A 30 -7.90 9.52 -17.90
CA LEU A 30 -7.14 10.67 -17.41
C LEU A 30 -6.35 10.31 -16.15
N GLY A 31 -5.19 10.93 -15.98
CA GLY A 31 -4.26 10.70 -14.87
C GLY A 31 -3.34 9.51 -15.16
N THR A 32 -3.01 8.75 -14.14
CA THR A 32 -2.11 7.59 -14.26
C THR A 32 -2.55 6.63 -15.37
N GLU A 33 -1.63 6.25 -16.23
CA GLU A 33 -1.89 5.35 -17.35
C GLU A 33 -2.30 3.95 -16.84
N LEU A 34 -3.06 3.24 -17.67
CA LEU A 34 -3.62 1.94 -17.27
C LEU A 34 -2.54 0.90 -16.97
N GLU A 35 -1.48 0.87 -17.78
CA GLU A 35 -0.33 -0.02 -17.60
C GLU A 35 0.35 0.18 -16.24
N SER A 36 0.51 1.44 -15.82
CA SER A 36 1.03 1.80 -14.48
C SER A 36 0.11 1.31 -13.37
N ILE A 37 -1.21 1.40 -13.58
CA ILE A 37 -2.20 0.88 -12.61
C ILE A 37 -2.09 -0.64 -12.51
N GLN A 38 -2.04 -1.34 -13.64
CA GLN A 38 -1.89 -2.80 -13.67
C GLN A 38 -0.58 -3.24 -13.02
N GLN A 39 0.53 -2.56 -13.32
CA GLN A 39 1.83 -2.85 -12.75
C GLN A 39 1.89 -2.65 -11.23
N ALA A 40 1.14 -1.68 -10.70
CA ALA A 40 1.05 -1.46 -9.25
C ALA A 40 0.13 -2.46 -8.54
N GLU A 41 -0.94 -2.92 -9.22
CA GLU A 41 -1.98 -3.78 -8.64
C GLU A 41 -1.69 -5.28 -8.83
N ASP A 42 -0.99 -5.66 -9.91
CA ASP A 42 -0.59 -7.04 -10.15
C ASP A 42 0.65 -7.40 -9.35
N ARG A 43 0.54 -8.43 -8.54
CA ARG A 43 1.58 -8.85 -7.58
C ARG A 43 2.90 -9.24 -8.25
N GLU A 44 2.85 -9.96 -9.37
CA GLU A 44 4.04 -10.42 -10.08
C GLU A 44 4.71 -9.29 -10.84
N MET A 45 3.91 -8.43 -11.51
CA MET A 45 4.43 -7.24 -12.18
C MET A 45 5.05 -6.28 -11.19
N PHE A 46 4.41 -6.06 -10.04
CA PHE A 46 4.94 -5.22 -8.98
C PHE A 46 6.26 -5.77 -8.42
N ARG A 47 6.31 -7.07 -8.08
CA ARG A 47 7.52 -7.72 -7.58
C ARG A 47 8.67 -7.64 -8.57
N THR A 48 8.40 -7.87 -9.85
CA THR A 48 9.41 -7.76 -10.92
C THR A 48 9.97 -6.34 -10.97
N LEU A 49 9.11 -5.32 -10.99
CA LEU A 49 9.54 -3.93 -10.99
C LEU A 49 10.37 -3.59 -9.73
N MET A 50 9.96 -4.04 -8.55
CA MET A 50 10.71 -3.79 -7.31
C MET A 50 12.10 -4.44 -7.36
N ASN A 51 12.21 -5.65 -7.89
CA ASN A 51 13.49 -6.33 -8.07
C ASN A 51 14.40 -5.56 -9.04
N ASP A 52 13.87 -5.09 -10.18
CA ASP A 52 14.63 -4.28 -11.14
C ASP A 52 15.13 -2.96 -10.54
N LEU A 53 14.37 -2.41 -9.61
CA LEU A 53 14.72 -1.21 -8.88
C LEU A 53 15.64 -1.48 -7.67
N ASN A 54 15.94 -2.73 -7.34
CA ASN A 54 16.59 -3.11 -6.08
C ASN A 54 15.88 -2.52 -4.85
N VAL A 55 14.55 -2.60 -4.83
CA VAL A 55 13.69 -2.25 -3.70
C VAL A 55 13.19 -3.54 -3.08
N PRO A 56 13.46 -3.80 -1.78
CA PRO A 56 13.10 -5.07 -1.17
C PRO A 56 11.59 -5.20 -1.00
N VAL A 57 11.05 -6.36 -1.39
CA VAL A 57 9.70 -6.84 -1.08
C VAL A 57 9.84 -8.07 -0.18
N PRO A 58 8.84 -8.40 0.64
CA PRO A 58 8.89 -9.64 1.41
C PRO A 58 9.07 -10.84 0.49
N GLU A 59 10.04 -11.69 0.82
CA GLU A 59 10.30 -12.92 0.07
C GLU A 59 9.07 -13.82 0.11
N SER A 60 8.64 -14.30 -1.05
CA SER A 60 7.45 -15.13 -1.18
C SER A 60 7.60 -16.14 -2.29
N ASP A 61 6.91 -17.29 -2.15
CA ASP A 61 6.83 -18.30 -3.17
C ASP A 61 5.46 -19.01 -3.15
N ILE A 62 5.13 -19.68 -4.25
CA ILE A 62 3.94 -20.52 -4.35
C ILE A 62 4.36 -21.97 -4.15
N VAL A 63 3.83 -22.60 -3.12
CA VAL A 63 4.12 -23.99 -2.78
C VAL A 63 2.92 -24.87 -3.02
N ASN A 64 3.17 -26.07 -3.55
CA ASN A 64 2.17 -27.11 -3.82
C ASN A 64 2.37 -28.34 -2.92
N THR A 65 3.48 -28.38 -2.18
CA THR A 65 3.81 -29.45 -1.24
C THR A 65 4.43 -28.88 0.03
N VAL A 66 4.42 -29.69 1.09
CA VAL A 66 5.05 -29.33 2.37
C VAL A 66 6.57 -29.25 2.22
N GLU A 67 7.15 -30.10 1.39
CA GLU A 67 8.60 -30.14 1.13
C GLU A 67 9.07 -28.82 0.52
N GLN A 68 8.34 -28.27 -0.46
CA GLN A 68 8.64 -26.96 -1.06
C GLN A 68 8.60 -25.85 -0.01
N ALA A 69 7.67 -25.92 0.94
CA ALA A 69 7.60 -24.95 2.03
C ALA A 69 8.84 -25.03 2.95
N PHE A 70 9.35 -26.22 3.22
CA PHE A 70 10.60 -26.38 3.95
C PHE A 70 11.82 -25.89 3.16
N GLU A 71 11.87 -26.09 1.84
CA GLU A 71 12.93 -25.53 1.00
C GLU A 71 12.93 -23.99 1.04
N PHE A 72 11.76 -23.37 0.98
CA PHE A 72 11.62 -21.92 1.14
C PHE A 72 12.07 -21.45 2.54
N LYS A 73 11.67 -22.16 3.58
CA LYS A 73 12.07 -21.86 4.97
C LYS A 73 13.59 -21.91 5.16
N GLU A 74 14.30 -22.82 4.52
CA GLU A 74 15.77 -22.88 4.61
C GLU A 74 16.45 -21.63 4.03
N GLN A 75 15.83 -20.98 3.06
CA GLN A 75 16.34 -19.75 2.46
C GLN A 75 16.02 -18.50 3.28
N VAL A 76 14.80 -18.44 3.85
CA VAL A 76 14.21 -17.20 4.40
C VAL A 76 14.18 -17.19 5.93
N GLY A 77 14.06 -18.36 6.56
CA GLY A 77 13.91 -18.50 8.01
C GLY A 77 12.52 -18.11 8.53
N TYR A 78 12.30 -18.35 9.82
CA TYR A 78 11.07 -17.97 10.51
C TYR A 78 11.06 -16.50 10.95
N PRO A 79 9.87 -15.89 11.25
CA PRO A 79 8.53 -16.47 11.04
C PRO A 79 8.07 -16.37 9.58
N LEU A 80 7.14 -17.27 9.18
CA LEU A 80 6.55 -17.32 7.84
C LEU A 80 5.03 -17.18 7.91
N ILE A 81 4.44 -16.59 6.88
CA ILE A 81 2.98 -16.54 6.68
C ILE A 81 2.61 -17.50 5.57
N VAL A 82 1.58 -18.31 5.81
CA VAL A 82 1.00 -19.22 4.80
C VAL A 82 -0.41 -18.76 4.50
N ARG A 83 -0.72 -18.60 3.23
CA ARG A 83 -2.04 -18.18 2.73
C ARG A 83 -2.49 -19.16 1.64
N PRO A 84 -3.50 -19.99 1.91
CA PRO A 84 -4.05 -20.87 0.88
C PRO A 84 -4.63 -20.08 -0.28
N ALA A 85 -4.37 -20.54 -1.51
CA ALA A 85 -4.90 -19.90 -2.70
C ALA A 85 -6.42 -20.11 -2.81
N PHE A 86 -7.14 -19.08 -3.24
CA PHE A 86 -8.59 -19.09 -3.50
C PHE A 86 -9.47 -19.44 -2.29
N THR A 87 -8.99 -19.22 -1.06
CA THR A 87 -9.80 -19.36 0.15
C THR A 87 -10.35 -18.00 0.59
N MET A 88 -11.51 -18.02 1.26
CA MET A 88 -12.13 -16.81 1.81
C MET A 88 -11.84 -16.67 3.31
N GLY A 89 -11.63 -15.44 3.77
CA GLY A 89 -11.53 -15.16 5.19
C GLY A 89 -10.29 -15.71 5.89
N GLY A 90 -9.23 -16.09 5.17
CA GLY A 90 -7.99 -16.60 5.77
C GLY A 90 -8.05 -18.06 6.22
N THR A 91 -9.09 -18.80 5.84
CA THR A 91 -9.28 -20.21 6.23
C THR A 91 -8.10 -21.06 5.82
N GLY A 92 -7.51 -21.80 6.77
CA GLY A 92 -6.39 -22.71 6.55
C GLY A 92 -5.01 -22.05 6.45
N GLY A 93 -4.94 -20.70 6.56
CA GLY A 93 -3.69 -19.95 6.65
C GLY A 93 -3.28 -19.65 8.08
N GLY A 94 -2.04 -19.16 8.26
CA GLY A 94 -1.53 -18.79 9.58
C GLY A 94 -0.08 -18.35 9.55
N ILE A 95 0.44 -18.03 10.73
CA ILE A 95 1.85 -17.70 10.94
C ILE A 95 2.56 -18.91 11.54
N CYS A 96 3.68 -19.28 10.94
CA CYS A 96 4.53 -20.39 11.37
C CYS A 96 5.76 -19.84 12.09
N TYR A 97 6.02 -20.31 13.28
CA TYR A 97 7.20 -19.92 14.09
C TYR A 97 8.24 -21.03 14.18
N ASN A 98 7.88 -22.25 13.80
CA ASN A 98 8.72 -23.45 13.88
C ASN A 98 8.29 -24.50 12.82
N ASP A 99 9.03 -25.60 12.74
CA ASP A 99 8.83 -26.66 11.75
C ASP A 99 7.48 -27.38 11.93
N ASP A 100 6.98 -27.53 13.15
CA ASP A 100 5.70 -28.20 13.43
C ASP A 100 4.54 -27.30 12.94
N ASP A 101 4.58 -26.00 13.23
CA ASP A 101 3.60 -25.02 12.72
C ASP A 101 3.60 -25.05 11.18
N LEU A 102 4.78 -24.99 10.57
CA LEU A 102 4.91 -24.97 9.11
C LEU A 102 4.27 -26.18 8.48
N LYS A 103 4.57 -27.37 9.00
CA LYS A 103 4.02 -28.62 8.51
C LYS A 103 2.50 -28.67 8.64
N GLU A 104 1.98 -28.31 9.80
CA GLU A 104 0.55 -28.33 10.08
C GLU A 104 -0.22 -27.33 9.19
N ILE A 105 0.22 -26.05 9.22
CA ILE A 105 -0.48 -24.98 8.52
C ILE A 105 -0.42 -25.14 7.01
N VAL A 106 0.74 -25.55 6.45
CA VAL A 106 0.85 -25.81 5.01
C VAL A 106 -0.01 -27.00 4.60
N SER A 107 0.00 -28.11 5.37
CA SER A 107 -0.84 -29.29 5.07
C SER A 107 -2.32 -28.91 5.06
N ASN A 108 -2.78 -28.17 6.05
CA ASN A 108 -4.15 -27.68 6.13
C ASN A 108 -4.47 -26.72 4.97
N GLY A 109 -3.55 -25.79 4.68
CA GLY A 109 -3.70 -24.82 3.59
C GLY A 109 -3.85 -25.48 2.22
N LEU A 110 -3.01 -26.45 1.92
CA LEU A 110 -3.09 -27.24 0.68
C LEU A 110 -4.40 -28.04 0.57
N HIS A 111 -4.90 -28.54 1.72
CA HIS A 111 -6.18 -29.26 1.76
C HIS A 111 -7.37 -28.33 1.51
N TYR A 112 -7.37 -27.12 2.07
CA TYR A 112 -8.46 -26.15 1.91
C TYR A 112 -8.41 -25.40 0.57
N SER A 113 -7.25 -25.31 -0.07
CA SER A 113 -7.10 -24.63 -1.36
C SER A 113 -7.70 -25.47 -2.49
N PRO A 114 -8.68 -24.96 -3.25
CA PRO A 114 -9.20 -25.66 -4.43
C PRO A 114 -8.15 -25.95 -5.50
N ALA A 115 -7.07 -25.17 -5.53
CA ALA A 115 -5.95 -25.33 -6.44
C ALA A 115 -4.79 -26.16 -5.85
N THR A 116 -4.91 -26.63 -4.59
CA THR A 116 -3.84 -27.31 -3.86
C THR A 116 -2.55 -26.48 -3.87
N GLN A 117 -2.69 -25.18 -3.58
CA GLN A 117 -1.60 -24.21 -3.56
C GLN A 117 -1.67 -23.32 -2.33
N CYS A 118 -0.50 -22.98 -1.78
CA CYS A 118 -0.35 -21.93 -0.78
C CYS A 118 0.68 -20.90 -1.24
N LEU A 119 0.41 -19.63 -1.00
CA LEU A 119 1.44 -18.61 -0.95
C LEU A 119 2.12 -18.74 0.41
N ILE A 120 3.46 -18.86 0.40
CA ILE A 120 4.30 -18.76 1.59
C ILE A 120 5.13 -17.48 1.50
N GLU A 121 5.29 -16.78 2.62
CA GLU A 121 5.85 -15.43 2.62
C GLU A 121 6.62 -15.19 3.91
N LYS A 122 7.74 -14.45 3.85
CA LYS A 122 8.42 -13.94 5.04
C LYS A 122 7.47 -13.09 5.86
N SER A 123 7.30 -13.42 7.12
CA SER A 123 6.51 -12.59 8.01
C SER A 123 7.29 -11.35 8.43
N ILE A 124 6.68 -10.20 8.21
CA ILE A 124 7.15 -8.90 8.69
C ILE A 124 6.28 -8.38 9.85
N ALA A 125 5.58 -9.28 10.53
CA ALA A 125 4.79 -8.94 11.72
C ALA A 125 5.71 -8.29 12.77
N GLY A 126 5.24 -7.19 13.37
CA GLY A 126 6.02 -6.43 14.34
C GLY A 126 6.92 -5.34 13.74
N TYR A 127 7.04 -5.26 12.42
CA TYR A 127 7.68 -4.11 11.77
C TYR A 127 6.81 -2.87 11.94
N LYS A 128 7.44 -1.69 11.98
CA LYS A 128 6.72 -0.41 11.90
C LYS A 128 6.07 -0.28 10.54
N GLU A 129 4.82 0.14 10.50
CA GLU A 129 4.13 0.44 9.24
C GLU A 129 4.16 1.94 8.98
N ILE A 130 4.81 2.32 7.88
CA ILE A 130 5.04 3.71 7.49
C ILE A 130 4.39 3.95 6.14
N GLU A 131 3.65 5.04 6.02
CA GLU A 131 3.00 5.45 4.79
C GLU A 131 3.56 6.78 4.29
N TYR A 132 3.72 6.88 2.96
CA TYR A 132 4.04 8.13 2.27
C TYR A 132 2.94 8.47 1.28
N GLU A 133 2.31 9.63 1.46
CA GLU A 133 1.43 10.21 0.46
C GLU A 133 2.25 11.08 -0.48
N VAL A 134 2.28 10.68 -1.73
CA VAL A 134 3.15 11.28 -2.75
C VAL A 134 2.31 11.81 -3.89
N MET A 135 2.75 12.90 -4.50
CA MET A 135 2.18 13.40 -5.75
C MET A 135 3.26 13.52 -6.81
N ARG A 136 2.90 13.19 -8.04
CA ARG A 136 3.76 13.35 -9.21
C ARG A 136 2.94 13.82 -10.41
N ASP A 137 3.55 14.64 -11.27
CA ASP A 137 2.98 15.07 -12.53
C ASP A 137 3.74 14.52 -13.75
N LYS A 138 3.24 14.83 -14.94
CA LYS A 138 3.83 14.37 -16.22
C LYS A 138 5.26 14.87 -16.50
N ASN A 139 5.67 15.98 -15.86
CA ASN A 139 7.01 16.57 -15.99
C ASN A 139 8.00 16.01 -14.97
N ASP A 140 7.61 14.96 -14.23
CA ASP A 140 8.39 14.32 -13.17
C ASP A 140 8.63 15.22 -11.94
N ASN A 141 7.86 16.30 -11.77
CA ASN A 141 7.82 16.95 -10.48
C ASN A 141 7.15 16.01 -9.48
N ALA A 142 7.87 15.65 -8.43
CA ALA A 142 7.38 14.72 -7.43
C ALA A 142 7.66 15.25 -6.02
N ILE A 143 6.65 15.17 -5.14
CA ILE A 143 6.73 15.62 -3.75
C ILE A 143 6.13 14.60 -2.81
N VAL A 144 6.62 14.57 -1.59
CA VAL A 144 5.96 13.94 -0.46
C VAL A 144 5.04 14.95 0.20
N VAL A 145 3.74 14.69 0.17
CA VAL A 145 2.75 15.55 0.83
C VAL A 145 2.76 15.36 2.33
N CYS A 146 2.86 14.10 2.76
CA CYS A 146 2.89 13.74 4.17
C CYS A 146 3.48 12.33 4.32
N ASN A 147 4.29 12.12 5.36
CA ASN A 147 4.53 10.79 5.87
C ASN A 147 3.69 10.54 7.11
N MET A 148 3.32 9.29 7.33
CA MET A 148 2.46 8.86 8.44
C MET A 148 3.00 7.58 9.03
N GLU A 149 2.76 7.40 10.32
CA GLU A 149 3.16 6.20 11.05
C GLU A 149 1.93 5.56 11.68
N ASN A 150 1.75 4.28 11.44
CA ASN A 150 0.76 3.47 12.14
C ASN A 150 1.32 3.05 13.50
N ILE A 151 0.59 3.31 14.58
CA ILE A 151 1.03 2.94 15.94
C ILE A 151 0.97 1.42 16.12
N ASP A 152 -0.01 0.78 15.50
CA ASP A 152 -0.10 -0.67 15.44
C ASP A 152 0.90 -1.19 14.39
N PRO A 153 1.61 -2.29 14.69
CA PRO A 153 2.61 -2.84 13.77
C PRO A 153 1.94 -3.48 12.54
N VAL A 154 2.76 -3.80 11.54
CA VAL A 154 2.35 -4.57 10.36
C VAL A 154 1.60 -5.83 10.78
N GLY A 155 0.47 -6.07 10.13
CA GLY A 155 -0.48 -7.15 10.42
C GLY A 155 -1.84 -6.64 10.90
N ILE A 156 -1.94 -5.38 11.31
CA ILE A 156 -3.20 -4.69 11.58
C ILE A 156 -3.55 -3.82 10.38
N HIS A 157 -4.80 -3.87 9.92
CA HIS A 157 -5.24 -3.06 8.79
C HIS A 157 -5.09 -1.55 9.09
N THR A 158 -4.47 -0.79 8.20
CA THR A 158 -4.21 0.66 8.38
C THR A 158 -5.46 1.48 8.70
N GLY A 159 -6.62 1.05 8.20
CA GLY A 159 -7.92 1.65 8.53
C GLY A 159 -8.29 1.53 10.01
N ASP A 160 -7.84 0.48 10.67
CA ASP A 160 -8.12 0.15 12.07
C ASP A 160 -7.03 0.63 13.03
N SER A 161 -5.87 1.01 12.51
CA SER A 161 -4.74 1.50 13.30
C SER A 161 -4.94 2.95 13.73
N ILE A 162 -4.36 3.30 14.88
CA ILE A 162 -4.09 4.70 15.23
C ILE A 162 -2.94 5.18 14.35
N VAL A 163 -3.13 6.30 13.67
CA VAL A 163 -2.13 6.85 12.74
C VAL A 163 -1.72 8.24 13.19
N VAL A 164 -0.44 8.53 13.19
CA VAL A 164 0.11 9.86 13.47
C VAL A 164 0.75 10.46 12.21
N ALA A 165 0.53 11.73 12.02
CA ALA A 165 1.07 12.52 10.92
C ALA A 165 1.66 13.85 11.45
N PRO A 166 2.95 14.15 11.18
CA PRO A 166 3.95 13.29 10.57
C PRO A 166 4.38 12.15 11.50
N SER A 167 5.16 11.17 11.00
CA SER A 167 5.74 10.09 11.81
C SER A 167 6.58 10.66 12.96
N GLN A 168 6.53 10.00 14.12
CA GLN A 168 7.15 10.51 15.35
C GLN A 168 8.35 9.68 15.81
N THR A 169 8.48 8.45 15.35
CA THR A 169 9.51 7.51 15.84
C THR A 169 10.62 7.22 14.82
N LEU A 170 10.58 7.86 13.65
CA LEU A 170 11.64 7.75 12.66
C LEU A 170 12.79 8.71 12.98
N SER A 171 14.01 8.23 12.87
CA SER A 171 15.19 9.08 12.73
C SER A 171 15.18 9.78 11.36
N ASP A 172 15.96 10.85 11.20
CA ASP A 172 16.10 11.53 9.91
C ASP A 172 16.64 10.59 8.81
N VAL A 173 17.57 9.71 9.16
CA VAL A 173 18.11 8.70 8.23
C VAL A 173 17.01 7.77 7.71
N GLU A 174 16.19 7.22 8.61
CA GLU A 174 15.06 6.36 8.25
C GLU A 174 14.04 7.10 7.40
N TYR A 175 13.69 8.32 7.80
CA TYR A 175 12.76 9.18 7.08
C TYR A 175 13.21 9.42 5.64
N GLN A 176 14.47 9.87 5.45
CA GLN A 176 15.00 10.19 4.11
C GLN A 176 15.14 8.92 3.25
N MET A 177 15.59 7.82 3.83
CA MET A 177 15.70 6.54 3.13
C MET A 177 14.34 6.09 2.57
N LEU A 178 13.30 6.07 3.40
CA LEU A 178 11.96 5.63 2.99
C LEU A 178 11.31 6.65 2.02
N ARG A 179 11.58 7.94 2.19
CA ARG A 179 11.18 9.00 1.27
C ARG A 179 11.77 8.78 -0.12
N ASP A 180 13.07 8.55 -0.20
CA ASP A 180 13.77 8.36 -1.48
C ASP A 180 13.27 7.11 -2.20
N VAL A 181 13.03 6.03 -1.46
CA VAL A 181 12.41 4.80 -2.00
C VAL A 181 11.02 5.09 -2.56
N SER A 182 10.20 5.80 -1.81
CA SER A 182 8.84 6.15 -2.25
C SER A 182 8.85 6.96 -3.55
N LEU A 183 9.70 7.98 -3.64
CA LEU A 183 9.86 8.79 -4.85
C LEU A 183 10.41 7.97 -6.03
N LYS A 184 11.38 7.09 -5.78
CA LYS A 184 11.95 6.19 -6.79
C LYS A 184 10.89 5.28 -7.42
N VAL A 185 10.07 4.67 -6.57
CA VAL A 185 9.04 3.71 -7.00
C VAL A 185 7.94 4.40 -7.79
N ILE A 186 7.42 5.54 -7.33
CA ILE A 186 6.34 6.22 -8.06
C ILE A 186 6.79 6.80 -9.40
N ARG A 187 8.07 7.18 -9.53
CA ARG A 187 8.67 7.57 -10.81
C ARG A 187 8.73 6.40 -11.77
N ALA A 188 9.21 5.26 -11.31
CA ALA A 188 9.31 4.05 -12.12
C ALA A 188 7.93 3.55 -12.58
N LEU A 189 6.92 3.65 -11.72
CA LEU A 189 5.53 3.34 -12.07
C LEU A 189 4.89 4.38 -12.99
N GLY A 190 5.50 5.55 -13.20
CA GLY A 190 4.91 6.60 -14.03
C GLY A 190 3.61 7.18 -13.47
N ILE A 191 3.48 7.25 -12.15
CA ILE A 191 2.26 7.78 -11.50
C ILE A 191 2.00 9.23 -11.93
N GLU A 192 0.76 9.55 -12.26
CA GLU A 192 0.26 10.91 -12.48
C GLU A 192 -0.91 11.22 -11.55
N GLY A 193 -0.67 12.07 -10.56
CA GLY A 193 -1.62 12.40 -9.50
C GLY A 193 -1.13 11.98 -8.14
N GLY A 194 -2.05 11.62 -7.25
CA GLY A 194 -1.76 11.17 -5.88
C GLY A 194 -1.59 9.68 -5.78
N CYS A 195 -0.69 9.25 -4.92
CA CYS A 195 -0.36 7.85 -4.68
C CYS A 195 0.01 7.64 -3.21
N ASN A 196 -0.40 6.50 -2.65
CA ASN A 196 0.01 6.05 -1.33
C ASN A 196 1.04 4.93 -1.45
N VAL A 197 2.15 5.06 -0.74
CA VAL A 197 3.21 4.04 -0.64
C VAL A 197 3.26 3.53 0.79
N GLN A 198 3.12 2.22 0.97
CA GLN A 198 3.17 1.56 2.28
C GLN A 198 4.48 0.78 2.41
N LEU A 199 5.17 1.00 3.51
CA LEU A 199 6.47 0.43 3.81
C LEU A 199 6.46 -0.19 5.21
N ALA A 200 7.18 -1.28 5.36
CA ALA A 200 7.50 -1.88 6.65
C ALA A 200 8.96 -1.58 6.99
N LEU A 201 9.22 -1.08 8.19
CA LEU A 201 10.55 -0.80 8.69
C LEU A 201 10.84 -1.65 9.93
N ASP A 202 11.96 -2.37 9.92
CA ASP A 202 12.42 -3.10 11.09
C ASP A 202 12.71 -2.11 12.25
N PRO A 203 12.08 -2.28 13.43
CA PRO A 203 12.30 -1.38 14.57
C PRO A 203 13.74 -1.37 15.13
N HIS A 204 14.59 -2.30 14.72
CA HIS A 204 15.93 -2.50 15.26
C HIS A 204 17.06 -2.33 14.24
N SER A 205 16.72 -2.09 12.97
CA SER A 205 17.69 -1.90 11.89
C SER A 205 17.15 -0.98 10.80
N LEU A 206 17.95 -0.73 9.76
CA LEU A 206 17.50 0.00 8.57
C LEU A 206 16.89 -0.92 7.50
N ASN A 207 16.62 -2.20 7.83
CA ASN A 207 15.96 -3.09 6.91
C ASN A 207 14.50 -2.67 6.74
N TYR A 208 14.05 -2.62 5.51
CA TYR A 208 12.67 -2.28 5.18
C TYR A 208 12.17 -3.14 4.03
N TYR A 209 10.86 -3.18 3.89
CA TYR A 209 10.17 -3.75 2.73
C TYR A 209 9.12 -2.77 2.23
N ILE A 210 8.93 -2.72 0.92
CA ILE A 210 7.74 -2.11 0.35
C ILE A 210 6.61 -3.14 0.38
N ILE A 211 5.46 -2.74 0.94
CA ILE A 211 4.29 -3.61 1.09
C ILE A 211 3.41 -3.50 -0.14
N GLU A 212 2.99 -2.28 -0.45
CA GLU A 212 2.13 -2.00 -1.58
C GLU A 212 2.20 -0.53 -2.01
N VAL A 213 1.79 -0.28 -3.24
CA VAL A 213 1.59 1.05 -3.78
C VAL A 213 0.14 1.15 -4.29
N ASN A 214 -0.59 2.13 -3.78
CA ASN A 214 -1.95 2.41 -4.20
C ASN A 214 -1.94 3.57 -5.21
N PRO A 215 -2.06 3.33 -6.54
CA PRO A 215 -1.93 4.37 -7.58
C PRO A 215 -3.20 5.22 -7.69
N ARG A 216 -3.70 5.69 -6.56
CA ARG A 216 -4.97 6.40 -6.43
C ARG A 216 -5.05 7.20 -5.14
N VAL A 217 -5.95 8.16 -5.11
CA VAL A 217 -6.34 8.83 -3.86
C VAL A 217 -7.08 7.84 -2.96
N SER A 218 -6.74 7.82 -1.69
CA SER A 218 -7.20 6.88 -0.68
C SER A 218 -7.71 7.57 0.58
N ARG A 219 -8.07 6.81 1.59
CA ARG A 219 -8.42 7.35 2.91
C ARG A 219 -7.23 8.00 3.61
N SER A 220 -6.04 7.46 3.44
CA SER A 220 -4.80 8.05 3.93
C SER A 220 -4.52 9.40 3.25
N SER A 221 -4.82 9.54 1.96
CA SER A 221 -4.75 10.83 1.27
C SER A 221 -5.71 11.87 1.87
N ALA A 222 -6.88 11.46 2.33
CA ALA A 222 -7.81 12.35 3.03
C ALA A 222 -7.26 12.78 4.40
N LEU A 223 -6.63 11.86 5.14
CA LEU A 223 -5.94 12.17 6.40
C LEU A 223 -4.77 13.13 6.15
N ALA A 224 -3.91 12.81 5.19
CA ALA A 224 -2.78 13.66 4.81
C ALA A 224 -3.23 15.07 4.41
N SER A 225 -4.30 15.18 3.61
CA SER A 225 -4.87 16.47 3.22
C SER A 225 -5.38 17.28 4.41
N LYS A 226 -6.01 16.64 5.39
CA LYS A 226 -6.46 17.31 6.61
C LYS A 226 -5.30 17.70 7.51
N ALA A 227 -4.30 16.83 7.63
CA ALA A 227 -3.12 17.09 8.46
C ALA A 227 -2.27 18.25 7.93
N THR A 228 -2.05 18.30 6.62
CA THR A 228 -1.14 19.25 5.98
C THR A 228 -1.83 20.50 5.43
N GLY A 229 -3.15 20.45 5.25
CA GLY A 229 -3.89 21.46 4.48
C GLY A 229 -3.65 21.36 2.96
N TYR A 230 -2.82 20.41 2.48
CA TYR A 230 -2.53 20.24 1.06
C TYR A 230 -3.67 19.44 0.37
N PRO A 231 -4.39 20.02 -0.61
CA PRO A 231 -5.61 19.43 -1.13
C PRO A 231 -5.31 18.40 -2.22
N ILE A 232 -4.85 17.21 -1.85
CA ILE A 232 -4.39 16.13 -2.75
C ILE A 232 -5.39 15.86 -3.87
N ALA A 233 -6.66 15.60 -3.56
CA ALA A 233 -7.66 15.25 -4.57
C ALA A 233 -7.89 16.36 -5.60
N LYS A 234 -7.92 17.63 -5.15
CA LYS A 234 -8.08 18.79 -6.04
C LYS A 234 -6.90 18.94 -6.99
N LEU A 235 -5.68 18.79 -6.48
CA LEU A 235 -4.47 18.91 -7.29
C LEU A 235 -4.29 17.70 -8.21
N ALA A 236 -4.60 16.48 -7.74
CA ALA A 236 -4.61 15.29 -8.58
C ALA A 236 -5.58 15.42 -9.77
N ALA A 237 -6.77 15.98 -9.55
CA ALA A 237 -7.71 16.26 -10.64
C ALA A 237 -7.16 17.28 -11.66
N LYS A 238 -6.42 18.29 -11.20
CA LYS A 238 -5.77 19.26 -12.08
C LYS A 238 -4.60 18.65 -12.87
N ILE A 239 -3.80 17.80 -12.23
CA ILE A 239 -2.73 17.04 -12.90
C ILE A 239 -3.33 16.18 -14.01
N ALA A 240 -4.43 15.50 -13.75
CA ALA A 240 -5.10 14.62 -14.70
C ALA A 240 -5.59 15.36 -15.98
N VAL A 241 -5.80 16.67 -15.90
CA VAL A 241 -6.13 17.49 -17.10
C VAL A 241 -4.91 18.24 -17.65
N GLY A 242 -3.70 17.89 -17.20
CA GLY A 242 -2.44 18.28 -17.81
C GLY A 242 -1.68 19.43 -17.15
N LEU A 243 -2.16 19.98 -16.01
CA LEU A 243 -1.40 20.95 -15.24
C LEU A 243 -0.24 20.28 -14.49
N THR A 244 0.83 21.03 -14.21
CA THR A 244 1.98 20.55 -13.47
C THR A 244 2.08 21.20 -12.09
N LEU A 245 2.80 20.54 -11.17
CA LEU A 245 2.89 20.99 -9.77
C LEU A 245 3.55 22.37 -9.63
N ASP A 246 4.48 22.69 -10.49
CA ASP A 246 5.19 23.99 -10.54
C ASP A 246 4.40 25.11 -11.22
N GLU A 247 3.34 24.79 -11.97
CA GLU A 247 2.42 25.76 -12.57
C GLU A 247 1.26 26.14 -11.62
N MET A 248 0.95 25.27 -10.65
CA MET A 248 -0.18 25.44 -9.77
C MET A 248 0.21 26.12 -8.46
N LEU A 249 -0.52 27.17 -8.07
CA LEU A 249 -0.45 27.65 -6.69
C LEU A 249 -1.16 26.66 -5.76
N ASN A 250 -0.56 26.46 -4.59
CA ASN A 250 -1.24 25.76 -3.50
C ASN A 250 -2.43 26.62 -3.05
N PRO A 251 -3.67 26.13 -3.22
CA PRO A 251 -4.85 26.96 -2.96
C PRO A 251 -5.08 27.27 -1.48
N ILE A 252 -4.33 26.66 -0.56
CA ILE A 252 -4.43 26.92 0.87
C ILE A 252 -3.51 28.08 1.26
N THR A 253 -2.27 28.06 0.78
CA THR A 253 -1.32 29.15 1.07
C THR A 253 -1.54 30.37 0.18
N GLY A 254 -1.99 30.16 -1.05
CA GLY A 254 -2.19 31.20 -2.07
C GLY A 254 -0.90 31.84 -2.59
N THR A 255 0.24 31.49 -2.02
CA THR A 255 1.54 32.13 -2.29
C THR A 255 2.63 31.15 -2.69
N SER A 256 2.58 29.89 -2.22
CA SER A 256 3.53 28.83 -2.59
C SER A 256 2.99 28.01 -3.74
N TYR A 257 3.90 27.41 -4.52
CA TYR A 257 3.51 26.46 -5.56
C TYR A 257 3.19 25.07 -4.99
N ALA A 258 2.39 24.32 -5.72
CA ALA A 258 2.02 22.95 -5.34
C ALA A 258 3.22 21.98 -5.36
N ALA A 259 4.32 22.36 -5.98
CA ALA A 259 5.59 21.61 -5.98
C ALA A 259 6.37 21.68 -4.65
N PHE A 260 5.95 22.50 -3.68
CA PHE A 260 6.58 22.58 -2.37
C PHE A 260 5.95 21.61 -1.38
N GLU A 261 6.79 20.81 -0.72
CA GLU A 261 6.35 19.89 0.32
C GLU A 261 5.83 20.64 1.55
N PRO A 262 4.67 20.26 2.10
CA PRO A 262 4.18 20.82 3.35
C PRO A 262 5.14 20.52 4.51
N THR A 263 5.29 21.48 5.41
CA THR A 263 6.03 21.34 6.66
C THR A 263 5.09 21.57 7.83
N LEU A 264 5.09 20.62 8.79
CA LEU A 264 4.20 20.64 9.95
C LEU A 264 5.01 20.92 11.24
N ASP A 265 4.49 21.81 12.06
CA ASP A 265 4.97 22.10 13.41
C ASP A 265 4.04 21.56 14.51
N TYR A 266 3.12 20.67 14.14
CA TYR A 266 2.16 19.98 15.01
C TYR A 266 2.00 18.53 14.59
N VAL A 267 1.39 17.73 15.45
CA VAL A 267 1.09 16.31 15.20
C VAL A 267 -0.43 16.14 15.14
N ILE A 268 -0.87 15.43 14.11
CA ILE A 268 -2.27 14.99 13.97
C ILE A 268 -2.34 13.49 14.27
N SER A 269 -3.25 13.12 15.18
CA SER A 269 -3.57 11.72 15.46
C SER A 269 -4.94 11.37 14.89
N LYS A 270 -5.00 10.34 14.06
CA LYS A 270 -6.23 9.70 13.62
C LYS A 270 -6.52 8.52 14.55
N ILE A 271 -7.68 8.53 15.16
CA ILE A 271 -8.15 7.43 16.03
C ILE A 271 -9.36 6.77 15.35
N PRO A 272 -9.32 5.46 15.09
CA PRO A 272 -10.42 4.77 14.40
C PRO A 272 -11.65 4.67 15.30
N ARG A 273 -12.82 4.68 14.64
CA ARG A 273 -14.10 4.42 15.29
C ARG A 273 -14.65 3.06 14.85
N PHE A 274 -14.93 2.20 15.80
CA PHE A 274 -15.46 0.87 15.56
C PHE A 274 -16.96 0.81 15.85
N PRO A 275 -17.76 0.13 15.01
CA PRO A 275 -19.20 -0.02 15.17
C PRO A 275 -19.59 -1.22 16.05
N PHE A 276 -18.77 -1.61 17.03
CA PHE A 276 -19.01 -2.78 17.88
C PHE A 276 -20.22 -2.64 18.80
N ASP A 277 -20.69 -1.42 19.01
CA ASP A 277 -21.97 -1.13 19.67
C ASP A 277 -23.19 -1.60 18.85
N LYS A 278 -23.05 -1.65 17.52
CA LYS A 278 -24.09 -2.12 16.59
C LYS A 278 -23.96 -3.60 16.24
N PHE A 279 -22.74 -4.12 16.27
CA PHE A 279 -22.40 -5.50 15.91
C PHE A 279 -21.85 -6.26 17.14
N GLU A 280 -22.71 -6.52 18.10
CA GLU A 280 -22.33 -7.12 19.40
C GLU A 280 -21.64 -8.49 19.27
N LYS A 281 -21.99 -9.27 18.23
CA LYS A 281 -21.40 -10.58 17.93
C LYS A 281 -20.18 -10.50 17.00
N GLY A 282 -19.78 -9.30 16.59
CA GLY A 282 -18.61 -9.10 15.74
C GLY A 282 -17.32 -9.40 16.51
N GLU A 283 -16.38 -10.06 15.84
CA GLU A 283 -15.04 -10.26 16.36
C GLU A 283 -14.35 -8.90 16.59
N ARG A 284 -13.79 -8.70 17.77
CA ARG A 284 -13.18 -7.42 18.19
C ARG A 284 -11.67 -7.40 18.05
N GLU A 285 -11.06 -8.56 17.86
CA GLU A 285 -9.62 -8.66 17.65
C GLU A 285 -9.24 -8.02 16.31
N LEU A 286 -8.27 -7.11 16.35
CA LEU A 286 -7.80 -6.42 15.15
C LEU A 286 -6.86 -7.33 14.35
N GLY A 287 -6.90 -7.19 13.03
CA GLY A 287 -6.11 -7.99 12.10
C GLY A 287 -6.08 -7.36 10.71
N THR A 288 -5.88 -8.20 9.71
CA THR A 288 -5.75 -7.75 8.30
C THR A 288 -7.06 -7.26 7.67
N GLN A 289 -8.22 -7.54 8.31
CA GLN A 289 -9.53 -7.10 7.83
C GLN A 289 -9.93 -5.79 8.49
N MET A 290 -10.38 -4.81 7.70
CA MET A 290 -10.83 -3.54 8.24
C MET A 290 -12.19 -3.67 8.92
N LYS A 291 -12.28 -3.21 10.17
CA LYS A 291 -13.48 -3.20 11.02
C LYS A 291 -13.97 -1.79 11.37
N ALA A 292 -13.09 -0.81 11.30
CA ALA A 292 -13.43 0.58 11.58
C ALA A 292 -14.32 1.20 10.49
N THR A 293 -15.18 2.13 10.91
CA THR A 293 -16.11 2.87 10.05
C THR A 293 -15.80 4.36 9.95
N GLY A 294 -14.87 4.86 10.71
CA GLY A 294 -14.47 6.27 10.69
C GLY A 294 -13.25 6.55 11.54
#